data_d251fa5744431387cab81174322d4dcd
#
_entry.id   d251fa5744431387cab81174322d4dcd
#
_cell.length_a   1.000
_cell.length_b   1.000
_cell.length_c   1.000
_cell.angle_alpha   90.00
_cell.angle_beta   90.00
_cell.angle_gamma   90.00
#
_symmetry.space_group_name_H-M   'P 1'
#
loop_
_entity.id
_entity.type
_entity.pdbx_description
1 polymer ?
#
loop_
_entity_poly.entity_id
_entity_poly.type
_entity_poly.pdbx_seq_one_letter_code
_entity_poly.pdbx_strand_id
1 'polypeptide(L)'
;MARSFVGWMTLGAVIVLSSTCALAQTTQKAQVFPLRDTVGLIATKAKMDPVTYLGRPAVRLTVEGEDGDGIAILPGTDFQDGTIEAEIALKPTTPPGVRYPGFVGIAFRSRDASHFEMFYVRPGNSAAPDQLQRNHAVQYVAGPDFGWYRLRREWPSVYESTGELAMETWTKLKIEVAGRTAKLYLNGSSKPSLVVDGLKGEDLHGSVGLWSFTNEESYFSNVRITPAAAMKLENGSDVAGVWELQFGGDAGGGGATMELRREEDKVTGTWSGPLGTGREITGTWRNGYVELIFAGEWPKDSRQGAPGPVHVHLAGWIDGNTAKGRISVVGRNDGQWSAKRKE
;
A
#
# COMPACT_ATOMS: atom_id res chain seq x y z
N MET A 1 -67.87 8.59 61.51
CA MET A 1 -67.72 9.47 60.38
C MET A 1 -66.22 9.54 60.04
N ALA A 2 -65.77 8.76 59.07
CA ALA A 2 -64.36 8.74 58.63
C ALA A 2 -64.31 9.23 57.22
N ARG A 3 -63.58 10.31 56.96
CA ARG A 3 -63.32 10.85 55.64
C ARG A 3 -61.95 10.36 55.11
N SER A 4 -61.98 9.58 54.02
CA SER A 4 -60.86 9.15 53.32
C SER A 4 -60.32 10.28 52.42
N PHE A 5 -58.99 10.57 52.49
CA PHE A 5 -58.28 11.44 51.52
C PHE A 5 -57.61 10.51 50.55
N VAL A 6 -57.95 10.66 49.27
CA VAL A 6 -57.26 10.04 48.13
C VAL A 6 -56.26 11.07 47.59
N GLY A 7 -54.95 10.76 47.73
CA GLY A 7 -53.89 11.54 47.16
C GLY A 7 -53.60 11.04 45.74
N TRP A 8 -53.63 11.93 44.75
CA TRP A 8 -53.21 11.66 43.37
C TRP A 8 -51.70 11.95 43.24
N MET A 9 -50.93 10.90 42.94
CA MET A 9 -49.53 11.02 42.51
C MET A 9 -49.51 11.22 40.97
N THR A 10 -49.11 12.37 40.53
CA THR A 10 -48.78 12.64 39.09
C THR A 10 -47.37 12.19 38.83
N LEU A 11 -47.19 11.12 38.04
CA LEU A 11 -45.91 10.68 37.52
C LEU A 11 -45.53 11.58 36.34
N GLY A 12 -44.55 12.47 36.48
CA GLY A 12 -43.94 13.22 35.41
C GLY A 12 -42.96 12.35 34.63
N ALA A 13 -43.31 12.02 33.40
CA ALA A 13 -42.39 11.36 32.47
C ALA A 13 -41.40 12.38 31.91
N VAL A 14 -40.11 12.26 32.26
CA VAL A 14 -39.04 13.04 31.65
C VAL A 14 -38.65 12.32 30.37
N ILE A 15 -39.01 12.88 29.22
CA ILE A 15 -38.52 12.44 27.89
C ILE A 15 -37.13 13.06 27.66
N VAL A 16 -36.09 12.26 27.78
CA VAL A 16 -34.74 12.61 27.38
C VAL A 16 -34.64 12.40 25.87
N LEU A 17 -34.73 13.48 25.10
CA LEU A 17 -34.39 13.49 23.68
C LEU A 17 -32.88 13.38 23.52
N SER A 18 -32.38 12.19 23.30
CA SER A 18 -31.00 11.96 22.84
C SER A 18 -30.90 12.35 21.36
N SER A 19 -30.39 13.56 21.09
CA SER A 19 -30.02 13.99 19.73
C SER A 19 -28.81 13.19 19.28
N THR A 20 -29.02 12.12 18.54
CA THR A 20 -27.96 11.44 17.78
C THR A 20 -27.58 12.36 16.61
N CYS A 21 -26.47 13.10 16.78
CA CYS A 21 -25.84 13.82 15.69
C CYS A 21 -25.22 12.77 14.74
N ALA A 22 -25.96 12.34 13.73
CA ALA A 22 -25.43 11.56 12.63
C ALA A 22 -24.50 12.49 11.84
N LEU A 23 -23.18 12.32 12.03
CA LEU A 23 -22.18 12.92 11.15
C LEU A 23 -22.42 12.34 9.75
N ALA A 24 -22.99 13.15 8.87
CA ALA A 24 -23.10 12.84 7.46
C ALA A 24 -21.68 12.66 6.91
N GLN A 25 -21.27 11.42 6.70
CA GLN A 25 -20.08 11.12 5.92
C GLN A 25 -20.37 11.61 4.50
N THR A 26 -19.74 12.71 4.10
CA THR A 26 -19.71 13.15 2.72
C THR A 26 -18.96 12.10 1.92
N THR A 27 -19.68 11.17 1.32
CA THR A 27 -19.13 10.25 0.32
C THR A 27 -18.69 11.12 -0.86
N GLN A 28 -17.37 11.32 -0.98
CA GLN A 28 -16.83 11.99 -2.16
C GLN A 28 -17.20 11.18 -3.40
N LYS A 29 -17.71 11.89 -4.42
CA LYS A 29 -18.17 11.26 -5.66
C LYS A 29 -16.98 10.67 -6.42
N ALA A 30 -17.15 9.47 -6.98
CA ALA A 30 -16.14 8.86 -7.85
C ALA A 30 -15.84 9.77 -9.06
N GLN A 31 -14.55 9.93 -9.36
CA GLN A 31 -14.06 10.62 -10.55
C GLN A 31 -13.76 9.58 -11.64
N VAL A 32 -14.16 9.88 -12.89
CA VAL A 32 -13.95 8.97 -14.02
C VAL A 32 -13.25 9.71 -15.15
N PHE A 33 -12.15 9.17 -15.60
CA PHE A 33 -11.32 9.66 -16.71
C PHE A 33 -11.29 8.61 -17.82
N PRO A 34 -12.14 8.75 -18.85
CA PRO A 34 -12.19 7.77 -19.95
C PRO A 34 -10.90 7.75 -20.80
N LEU A 35 -10.10 8.81 -20.74
CA LEU A 35 -8.85 9.01 -21.47
C LEU A 35 -9.02 8.89 -23.00
N ARG A 36 -10.06 9.53 -23.52
CA ARG A 36 -10.33 9.64 -24.97
C ARG A 36 -9.60 10.82 -25.61
N ASP A 37 -9.13 11.74 -24.80
CA ASP A 37 -8.37 12.93 -25.16
C ASP A 37 -7.38 13.26 -24.03
N THR A 38 -6.58 14.29 -24.23
CA THR A 38 -5.55 14.75 -23.27
C THR A 38 -5.95 16.03 -22.54
N VAL A 39 -7.20 16.45 -22.65
CA VAL A 39 -7.69 17.72 -22.07
C VAL A 39 -7.51 17.73 -20.56
N GLY A 40 -6.80 18.74 -20.07
CA GLY A 40 -6.53 18.96 -18.65
C GLY A 40 -5.43 18.10 -18.05
N LEU A 41 -4.90 17.10 -18.75
CA LEU A 41 -3.74 16.36 -18.30
C LEU A 41 -2.49 17.26 -18.30
N ILE A 42 -1.66 17.13 -17.28
CA ILE A 42 -0.41 17.89 -17.15
C ILE A 42 0.75 16.92 -17.23
N ALA A 43 1.48 16.93 -18.35
CA ALA A 43 2.64 16.08 -18.55
C ALA A 43 3.94 16.74 -18.08
N THR A 44 4.81 15.93 -17.50
CA THR A 44 6.19 16.29 -17.18
C THR A 44 7.12 15.22 -17.75
N LYS A 45 8.10 15.63 -18.54
CA LYS A 45 9.06 14.77 -19.27
C LYS A 45 8.37 13.71 -20.14
N ALA A 46 7.18 14.00 -20.62
CA ALA A 46 6.42 13.08 -21.44
C ALA A 46 5.56 13.79 -22.48
N LYS A 47 5.40 13.16 -23.64
CA LYS A 47 4.45 13.52 -24.68
C LYS A 47 3.20 12.67 -24.55
N MET A 48 2.04 13.27 -24.79
CA MET A 48 0.73 12.62 -24.73
C MET A 48 0.01 12.74 -26.07
N ASP A 49 -0.52 11.62 -26.55
CA ASP A 49 -1.36 11.58 -27.74
C ASP A 49 -2.66 10.80 -27.48
N PRO A 50 -3.84 11.32 -27.89
CA PRO A 50 -5.04 10.51 -27.91
C PRO A 50 -4.97 9.51 -29.07
N VAL A 51 -5.22 8.25 -28.79
CA VAL A 51 -5.10 7.15 -29.75
C VAL A 51 -6.20 6.11 -29.57
N THR A 52 -6.34 5.22 -30.54
CA THR A 52 -7.04 3.94 -30.36
C THR A 52 -6.00 2.84 -30.32
N TYR A 53 -5.92 2.12 -29.19
CA TYR A 53 -4.99 1.01 -29.02
C TYR A 53 -5.71 -0.26 -28.65
N LEU A 54 -5.46 -1.37 -29.38
CA LEU A 54 -6.13 -2.66 -29.21
C LEU A 54 -7.67 -2.52 -29.08
N GLY A 55 -8.26 -1.69 -29.97
CA GLY A 55 -9.70 -1.46 -30.06
C GLY A 55 -10.30 -0.55 -28.98
N ARG A 56 -9.50 0.12 -28.15
CA ARG A 56 -9.97 1.04 -27.10
C ARG A 56 -9.42 2.46 -27.29
N PRO A 57 -10.23 3.50 -27.05
CA PRO A 57 -9.73 4.86 -26.87
C PRO A 57 -8.77 4.90 -25.68
N ALA A 58 -7.64 5.57 -25.84
CA ALA A 58 -6.59 5.66 -24.85
C ALA A 58 -5.79 6.94 -24.99
N VAL A 59 -5.09 7.33 -23.93
CA VAL A 59 -3.94 8.25 -23.99
C VAL A 59 -2.68 7.43 -24.04
N ARG A 60 -1.88 7.67 -25.10
CA ARG A 60 -0.52 7.17 -25.20
C ARG A 60 0.41 8.16 -24.49
N LEU A 61 1.28 7.65 -23.64
CA LEU A 61 2.36 8.38 -22.99
C LEU A 61 3.70 7.86 -23.50
N THR A 62 4.56 8.76 -23.98
CA THR A 62 5.94 8.46 -24.37
C THR A 62 6.88 9.41 -23.65
N VAL A 63 7.96 8.88 -23.07
CA VAL A 63 8.91 9.69 -22.31
C VAL A 63 9.81 10.48 -23.26
N GLU A 64 10.04 11.73 -22.92
CA GLU A 64 10.95 12.62 -23.65
C GLU A 64 12.36 12.50 -23.07
N GLY A 65 13.34 12.26 -23.94
CA GLY A 65 14.73 12.06 -23.57
C GLY A 65 15.18 10.60 -23.69
N GLU A 66 16.47 10.37 -23.46
CA GLU A 66 17.08 9.05 -23.66
C GLU A 66 16.94 8.14 -22.43
N ASP A 67 16.89 8.71 -21.24
CA ASP A 67 16.81 7.97 -19.97
C ASP A 67 15.84 8.63 -19.01
N GLY A 68 15.11 7.80 -18.27
CA GLY A 68 14.27 8.23 -17.17
C GLY A 68 12.81 7.89 -17.34
N ASP A 69 11.99 8.62 -16.59
CA ASP A 69 10.55 8.45 -16.48
C ASP A 69 9.81 9.74 -16.84
N GLY A 70 8.54 9.58 -17.17
CA GLY A 70 7.61 10.66 -17.41
C GLY A 70 6.26 10.40 -16.77
N ILE A 71 5.59 11.46 -16.39
CA ILE A 71 4.29 11.38 -15.69
C ILE A 71 3.30 12.36 -16.32
N ALA A 72 2.02 11.95 -16.36
CA ALA A 72 0.91 12.83 -16.71
C ALA A 72 -0.11 12.84 -15.56
N ILE A 73 -0.27 13.99 -14.92
CA ILE A 73 -1.18 14.18 -13.78
C ILE A 73 -2.63 14.35 -14.27
N LEU A 74 -3.56 13.64 -13.63
CA LEU A 74 -4.99 13.74 -13.87
C LEU A 74 -5.56 15.03 -13.20
N PRO A 75 -6.33 15.83 -13.93
CA PRO A 75 -6.80 17.12 -13.42
C PRO A 75 -7.78 16.99 -12.25
N GLY A 76 -7.63 17.88 -11.27
CA GLY A 76 -8.59 18.00 -10.16
C GLY A 76 -8.65 16.78 -9.23
N THR A 77 -7.60 15.94 -9.24
CA THR A 77 -7.49 14.83 -8.30
C THR A 77 -6.77 15.27 -7.03
N ASP A 78 -7.31 14.87 -5.89
CA ASP A 78 -6.66 14.95 -4.57
C ASP A 78 -7.06 13.66 -3.83
N PHE A 79 -6.23 12.66 -3.97
CA PHE A 79 -6.47 11.31 -3.49
C PHE A 79 -5.70 11.07 -2.18
N GLN A 80 -6.42 10.62 -1.16
CA GLN A 80 -5.86 10.21 0.12
C GLN A 80 -6.03 8.70 0.31
N ASP A 81 -7.26 8.25 0.53
CA ASP A 81 -7.65 6.85 0.71
C ASP A 81 -8.76 6.49 -0.27
N GLY A 82 -8.89 5.21 -0.58
CA GLY A 82 -9.91 4.73 -1.51
C GLY A 82 -9.39 3.74 -2.53
N THR A 83 -10.00 3.75 -3.71
CA THR A 83 -9.68 2.82 -4.78
C THR A 83 -9.37 3.58 -6.07
N ILE A 84 -8.30 3.18 -6.74
CA ILE A 84 -7.95 3.62 -8.09
C ILE A 84 -8.02 2.39 -9.00
N GLU A 85 -8.83 2.47 -10.05
CA GLU A 85 -8.92 1.46 -11.09
C GLU A 85 -8.42 2.06 -12.41
N ALA A 86 -7.65 1.33 -13.18
CA ALA A 86 -7.11 1.77 -14.46
C ALA A 86 -6.94 0.58 -15.41
N GLU A 87 -7.07 0.83 -16.70
CA GLU A 87 -6.62 -0.11 -17.73
C GLU A 87 -5.33 0.43 -18.34
N ILE A 88 -4.29 -0.39 -18.28
CA ILE A 88 -2.96 -0.05 -18.80
C ILE A 88 -2.50 -1.07 -19.81
N ALA A 89 -1.70 -0.64 -20.77
CA ALA A 89 -0.95 -1.51 -21.68
C ALA A 89 0.37 -0.84 -22.04
N LEU A 90 1.33 -1.63 -22.51
CA LEU A 90 2.55 -1.08 -23.04
C LEU A 90 3.01 -1.84 -24.30
N LYS A 91 3.74 -1.15 -25.15
CA LYS A 91 4.44 -1.66 -26.32
C LYS A 91 5.91 -1.23 -26.25
N PRO A 92 6.87 -2.17 -26.23
CA PRO A 92 8.27 -1.81 -26.25
C PRO A 92 8.65 -1.20 -27.59
N THR A 93 9.56 -0.23 -27.57
CA THR A 93 10.16 0.36 -28.77
C THR A 93 11.58 -0.14 -29.01
N THR A 94 12.05 -1.08 -28.20
CA THR A 94 13.34 -1.74 -28.37
C THR A 94 13.36 -2.62 -29.62
N PRO A 95 14.54 -2.85 -30.24
CA PRO A 95 14.66 -3.72 -31.40
C PRO A 95 14.14 -5.14 -31.12
N PRO A 96 13.60 -5.85 -32.15
CA PRO A 96 13.18 -7.23 -31.99
C PRO A 96 14.29 -8.13 -31.44
N GLY A 97 13.94 -8.99 -30.49
CA GLY A 97 14.89 -9.90 -29.83
C GLY A 97 15.64 -9.29 -28.63
N VAL A 98 15.56 -7.99 -28.43
CA VAL A 98 16.06 -7.37 -27.20
C VAL A 98 15.04 -7.57 -26.10
N ARG A 99 15.48 -8.21 -25.02
CA ARG A 99 14.62 -8.41 -23.86
C ARG A 99 14.39 -7.08 -23.12
N TYR A 100 13.15 -6.72 -22.96
CA TYR A 100 12.74 -5.51 -22.26
C TYR A 100 11.74 -5.84 -21.15
N PRO A 101 11.93 -5.40 -19.89
CA PRO A 101 11.00 -5.68 -18.79
C PRO A 101 9.66 -4.98 -18.96
N GLY A 102 9.63 -3.74 -19.49
CA GLY A 102 8.52 -2.83 -19.50
C GLY A 102 8.30 -2.16 -18.15
N PHE A 103 7.74 -0.92 -18.16
CA PHE A 103 7.57 -0.14 -16.94
C PHE A 103 6.38 0.81 -17.07
N VAL A 104 5.19 0.35 -16.76
CA VAL A 104 3.98 1.17 -16.82
C VAL A 104 3.26 1.14 -15.48
N GLY A 105 2.79 2.30 -14.99
CA GLY A 105 2.22 2.39 -13.66
C GLY A 105 1.24 3.53 -13.42
N ILE A 106 0.69 3.54 -12.22
CA ILE A 106 -0.18 4.59 -11.70
C ILE A 106 0.46 5.17 -10.43
N ALA A 107 0.77 6.45 -10.49
CA ALA A 107 1.19 7.25 -9.35
C ALA A 107 -0.05 7.75 -8.58
N PHE A 108 0.08 7.87 -7.28
CA PHE A 108 -0.95 8.43 -6.39
C PHE A 108 -0.31 9.23 -5.27
N ARG A 109 -1.10 10.06 -4.60
CA ARG A 109 -0.62 11.01 -3.59
C ARG A 109 0.56 11.83 -4.11
N SER A 110 0.51 12.19 -5.40
CA SER A 110 1.57 12.94 -6.05
C SER A 110 1.44 14.42 -5.71
N ARG A 111 2.48 15.00 -5.13
CA ARG A 111 2.64 16.44 -4.94
C ARG A 111 3.19 17.10 -6.21
N ASP A 112 4.10 16.42 -6.87
CA ASP A 112 4.75 16.83 -8.12
C ASP A 112 5.30 15.62 -8.88
N ALA A 113 6.03 15.84 -9.96
CA ALA A 113 6.58 14.78 -10.80
C ALA A 113 7.68 13.93 -10.13
N SER A 114 8.16 14.32 -8.95
CA SER A 114 9.23 13.63 -8.21
C SER A 114 8.77 13.05 -6.89
N HIS A 115 7.74 13.65 -6.26
CA HIS A 115 7.21 13.23 -4.98
C HIS A 115 5.86 12.56 -5.17
N PHE A 116 5.86 11.25 -5.19
CA PHE A 116 4.67 10.41 -5.39
C PHE A 116 4.88 9.02 -4.80
N GLU A 117 3.79 8.32 -4.58
CA GLU A 117 3.74 6.88 -4.38
C GLU A 117 3.24 6.22 -5.66
N MET A 118 3.72 5.01 -5.98
CA MET A 118 3.37 4.39 -7.25
C MET A 118 3.41 2.87 -7.18
N PHE A 119 2.44 2.24 -7.87
CA PHE A 119 2.59 0.87 -8.33
C PHE A 119 2.86 0.86 -9.83
N TYR A 120 3.84 0.09 -10.25
CA TYR A 120 4.08 -0.18 -11.66
C TYR A 120 4.33 -1.66 -11.92
N VAL A 121 4.16 -2.07 -13.15
CA VAL A 121 4.32 -3.44 -13.59
C VAL A 121 5.39 -3.56 -14.65
N ARG A 122 5.99 -4.76 -14.71
CA ARG A 122 7.00 -5.16 -15.71
C ARG A 122 6.52 -6.41 -16.44
N PRO A 123 5.69 -6.27 -17.49
CA PRO A 123 5.11 -7.41 -18.19
C PRO A 123 6.15 -8.38 -18.76
N GLY A 124 7.30 -7.88 -19.22
CA GLY A 124 8.38 -8.73 -19.75
C GLY A 124 9.07 -9.59 -18.68
N ASN A 125 8.93 -9.24 -17.41
CA ASN A 125 9.41 -10.09 -16.32
C ASN A 125 8.45 -11.24 -16.01
N SER A 126 7.15 -11.07 -16.24
CA SER A 126 6.15 -12.09 -15.95
C SER A 126 6.41 -13.42 -16.66
N ALA A 127 6.86 -13.35 -17.92
CA ALA A 127 7.19 -14.53 -18.74
C ALA A 127 8.68 -14.93 -18.68
N ALA A 128 9.46 -14.35 -17.77
CA ALA A 128 10.89 -14.66 -17.68
C ALA A 128 11.15 -16.13 -17.29
N PRO A 129 12.15 -16.80 -17.89
CA PRO A 129 12.54 -18.14 -17.47
C PRO A 129 13.02 -18.21 -16.02
N ASP A 130 13.70 -17.16 -15.57
CA ASP A 130 14.23 -17.04 -14.22
C ASP A 130 13.16 -16.63 -13.21
N GLN A 131 13.03 -17.40 -12.13
CA GLN A 131 12.07 -17.14 -11.05
C GLN A 131 12.32 -15.79 -10.37
N LEU A 132 13.60 -15.42 -10.16
CA LEU A 132 13.94 -14.15 -9.52
C LEU A 132 13.41 -12.97 -10.31
N GLN A 133 13.51 -13.04 -11.64
CA GLN A 133 12.96 -12.00 -12.52
C GLN A 133 11.43 -11.97 -12.47
N ARG A 134 10.76 -13.14 -12.45
CA ARG A 134 9.30 -13.19 -12.29
C ARG A 134 8.84 -12.57 -10.98
N ASN A 135 9.61 -12.69 -9.90
CA ASN A 135 9.32 -12.07 -8.61
C ASN A 135 9.38 -10.53 -8.65
N HIS A 136 9.90 -9.95 -9.72
CA HIS A 136 9.98 -8.51 -9.96
C HIS A 136 8.98 -8.01 -11.00
N ALA A 137 7.89 -8.74 -11.26
CA ALA A 137 6.88 -8.33 -12.24
C ALA A 137 5.99 -7.17 -11.75
N VAL A 138 5.81 -7.04 -10.46
CA VAL A 138 5.04 -5.98 -9.80
C VAL A 138 5.93 -5.27 -8.79
N GLN A 139 5.84 -3.94 -8.72
CA GLN A 139 6.68 -3.13 -7.85
C GLN A 139 5.92 -1.94 -7.28
N TYR A 140 6.16 -1.64 -5.99
CA TYR A 140 5.87 -0.36 -5.35
C TYR A 140 7.14 0.49 -5.23
N VAL A 141 7.01 1.80 -5.36
CA VAL A 141 8.05 2.79 -5.06
C VAL A 141 7.43 4.07 -4.50
N ALA A 142 8.24 4.89 -3.82
CA ALA A 142 7.89 6.25 -3.43
C ALA A 142 9.06 7.17 -3.78
N GLY A 143 8.81 8.09 -4.69
CA GLY A 143 9.81 9.07 -5.11
C GLY A 143 9.94 10.24 -4.13
N PRO A 144 11.14 10.86 -4.06
CA PRO A 144 12.36 10.48 -4.77
C PRO A 144 13.20 9.40 -4.06
N ASP A 145 13.01 9.17 -2.76
CA ASP A 145 13.98 8.49 -1.91
C ASP A 145 13.86 6.97 -1.88
N PHE A 146 12.68 6.43 -2.16
CA PHE A 146 12.38 5.00 -2.06
C PHE A 146 12.16 4.38 -3.43
N GLY A 147 13.18 4.48 -4.30
CA GLY A 147 13.20 3.77 -5.59
C GLY A 147 13.37 2.25 -5.41
N TRP A 148 13.09 1.49 -6.48
CA TRP A 148 13.11 0.02 -6.46
C TRP A 148 14.41 -0.57 -5.93
N TYR A 149 15.57 0.04 -6.24
CA TYR A 149 16.88 -0.45 -5.81
C TYR A 149 17.05 -0.36 -4.29
N ARG A 150 16.67 0.78 -3.69
CA ARG A 150 16.73 0.97 -2.23
C ARG A 150 15.77 0.02 -1.53
N LEU A 151 14.52 -0.05 -2.00
CA LEU A 151 13.51 -0.93 -1.40
C LEU A 151 13.93 -2.40 -1.44
N ARG A 152 14.49 -2.87 -2.56
CA ARG A 152 14.97 -4.25 -2.69
C ARG A 152 16.15 -4.54 -1.78
N ARG A 153 17.06 -3.58 -1.61
CA ARG A 153 18.24 -3.74 -0.74
C ARG A 153 17.87 -3.72 0.75
N GLU A 154 16.99 -2.80 1.16
CA GLU A 154 16.67 -2.57 2.58
C GLU A 154 15.50 -3.43 3.07
N TRP A 155 14.56 -3.77 2.18
CA TRP A 155 13.38 -4.61 2.45
C TRP A 155 13.19 -5.65 1.33
N PRO A 156 14.04 -6.68 1.25
CA PRO A 156 13.99 -7.66 0.18
C PRO A 156 12.62 -8.32 0.05
N SER A 157 12.06 -8.32 -1.17
CA SER A 157 10.76 -8.93 -1.53
C SER A 157 9.51 -8.40 -0.81
N VAL A 158 9.60 -7.30 -0.07
CA VAL A 158 8.45 -6.68 0.62
C VAL A 158 7.64 -5.80 -0.33
N TYR A 159 8.31 -5.09 -1.25
CA TYR A 159 7.73 -4.08 -2.13
C TYR A 159 7.65 -4.53 -3.59
N GLU A 160 7.82 -5.81 -3.84
CA GLU A 160 7.75 -6.40 -5.18
C GLU A 160 7.14 -7.81 -5.12
N SER A 161 6.58 -8.26 -6.25
CA SER A 161 5.92 -9.56 -6.33
C SER A 161 5.85 -10.07 -7.77
N THR A 162 5.37 -11.30 -7.92
CA THR A 162 4.96 -11.87 -9.20
C THR A 162 3.64 -11.26 -9.68
N GLY A 163 3.37 -11.38 -10.98
CA GLY A 163 2.09 -11.01 -11.57
C GLY A 163 1.92 -11.66 -12.95
N GLU A 164 0.71 -12.06 -13.30
CA GLU A 164 0.38 -12.55 -14.64
C GLU A 164 0.11 -11.38 -15.58
N LEU A 165 1.10 -11.05 -16.39
CA LEU A 165 1.14 -9.88 -17.26
C LEU A 165 1.65 -10.26 -18.64
N ALA A 166 1.23 -9.53 -19.66
CA ALA A 166 1.74 -9.67 -21.03
C ALA A 166 1.96 -8.29 -21.67
N MET A 167 2.98 -8.20 -22.51
CA MET A 167 3.18 -7.06 -23.40
C MET A 167 2.01 -6.96 -24.38
N GLU A 168 1.76 -5.76 -24.88
CA GLU A 168 0.75 -5.48 -25.91
C GLU A 168 -0.64 -6.08 -25.57
N THR A 169 -0.98 -6.04 -24.29
CA THR A 169 -2.23 -6.57 -23.75
C THR A 169 -2.77 -5.63 -22.67
N TRP A 170 -4.07 -5.37 -22.68
CA TRP A 170 -4.69 -4.59 -21.62
C TRP A 170 -4.68 -5.32 -20.28
N THR A 171 -4.05 -4.72 -19.31
CA THR A 171 -4.05 -5.15 -17.89
C THR A 171 -4.96 -4.23 -17.09
N LYS A 172 -5.88 -4.79 -16.31
CA LYS A 172 -6.68 -4.05 -15.35
C LYS A 172 -5.93 -3.97 -14.03
N LEU A 173 -5.68 -2.75 -13.57
CA LEU A 173 -5.15 -2.47 -12.23
C LEU A 173 -6.29 -2.03 -11.32
N LYS A 174 -6.30 -2.53 -10.09
CA LYS A 174 -7.04 -1.95 -8.99
C LYS A 174 -6.10 -1.76 -7.80
N ILE A 175 -5.99 -0.53 -7.32
CA ILE A 175 -5.17 -0.13 -6.18
C ILE A 175 -6.13 0.29 -5.07
N GLU A 176 -6.08 -0.38 -3.92
CA GLU A 176 -6.80 0.00 -2.71
C GLU A 176 -5.80 0.61 -1.73
N VAL A 177 -6.10 1.82 -1.23
CA VAL A 177 -5.23 2.55 -0.29
C VAL A 177 -6.02 2.90 0.96
N ALA A 178 -5.43 2.64 2.11
CA ALA A 178 -5.97 2.99 3.42
C ALA A 178 -4.84 3.34 4.39
N GLY A 179 -4.71 4.62 4.74
CA GLY A 179 -3.63 5.12 5.58
C GLY A 179 -2.27 4.83 4.97
N ARG A 180 -1.45 4.03 5.64
CA ARG A 180 -0.12 3.61 5.16
C ARG A 180 -0.09 2.20 4.59
N THR A 181 -1.23 1.67 4.19
CA THR A 181 -1.31 0.36 3.54
C THR A 181 -1.90 0.50 2.14
N ALA A 182 -1.41 -0.31 1.22
CA ALA A 182 -1.99 -0.40 -0.12
C ALA A 182 -1.97 -1.84 -0.65
N LYS A 183 -2.92 -2.14 -1.53
CA LYS A 183 -3.04 -3.44 -2.19
C LYS A 183 -3.20 -3.24 -3.68
N LEU A 184 -2.42 -3.96 -4.46
CA LEU A 184 -2.56 -3.99 -5.91
C LEU A 184 -3.19 -5.31 -6.35
N TYR A 185 -4.22 -5.22 -7.16
CA TYR A 185 -4.89 -6.36 -7.81
C TYR A 185 -4.74 -6.24 -9.32
N LEU A 186 -4.55 -7.37 -9.98
CA LEU A 186 -4.41 -7.48 -11.43
C LEU A 186 -5.59 -8.26 -12.03
N ASN A 187 -6.10 -7.80 -13.17
CA ASN A 187 -7.04 -8.51 -14.04
C ASN A 187 -8.30 -9.03 -13.33
N GLY A 188 -8.78 -8.31 -12.31
CA GLY A 188 -10.00 -8.66 -11.56
C GLY A 188 -9.81 -9.81 -10.56
N SER A 189 -8.58 -10.18 -10.24
CA SER A 189 -8.29 -11.15 -9.18
C SER A 189 -8.91 -10.70 -7.84
N SER A 190 -9.43 -11.65 -7.08
CA SER A 190 -9.88 -11.40 -5.70
C SER A 190 -8.73 -11.39 -4.69
N LYS A 191 -7.56 -11.92 -5.07
CA LYS A 191 -6.34 -11.89 -4.27
C LYS A 191 -5.43 -10.77 -4.74
N PRO A 192 -4.88 -9.95 -3.85
CA PRO A 192 -3.91 -8.93 -4.24
C PRO A 192 -2.62 -9.59 -4.75
N SER A 193 -2.07 -9.04 -5.82
CA SER A 193 -0.74 -9.43 -6.35
C SER A 193 0.39 -8.86 -5.49
N LEU A 194 0.17 -7.71 -4.86
CA LEU A 194 1.11 -7.12 -3.91
C LEU A 194 0.35 -6.41 -2.79
N VAL A 195 0.78 -6.63 -1.56
CA VAL A 195 0.31 -5.90 -0.38
C VAL A 195 1.48 -5.15 0.20
N VAL A 196 1.32 -3.84 0.36
CA VAL A 196 2.30 -2.96 0.98
C VAL A 196 1.72 -2.46 2.29
N ASP A 197 2.32 -2.87 3.40
CA ASP A 197 1.91 -2.48 4.74
C ASP A 197 2.72 -1.31 5.33
N GLY A 198 3.60 -0.71 4.54
CA GLY A 198 4.45 0.43 4.92
C GLY A 198 4.69 1.33 3.73
N LEU A 199 3.66 2.08 3.32
CA LEU A 199 3.80 3.13 2.31
C LEU A 199 4.85 4.14 2.75
N LYS A 200 5.80 4.45 1.87
CA LYS A 200 7.00 5.25 2.17
C LYS A 200 6.83 6.74 1.89
N GLY A 201 5.78 7.12 1.17
CA GLY A 201 5.50 8.52 0.87
C GLY A 201 5.31 9.34 2.13
N GLU A 202 5.80 10.58 2.12
CA GLU A 202 5.61 11.53 3.22
C GLU A 202 4.23 12.18 3.17
N ASP A 203 3.78 12.50 1.96
CA ASP A 203 2.48 13.08 1.73
C ASP A 203 1.39 11.99 1.81
N LEU A 204 0.32 12.28 2.55
CA LEU A 204 -0.79 11.35 2.71
C LEU A 204 -1.93 11.61 1.73
N HIS A 205 -1.84 12.65 0.92
CA HIS A 205 -2.79 13.00 -0.14
C HIS A 205 -2.08 13.70 -1.30
N GLY A 206 -2.70 13.72 -2.46
CA GLY A 206 -2.18 14.38 -3.65
C GLY A 206 -2.80 13.85 -4.93
N SER A 207 -2.28 14.27 -6.05
CA SER A 207 -2.82 13.93 -7.36
C SER A 207 -2.59 12.45 -7.73
N VAL A 208 -3.39 11.99 -8.70
CA VAL A 208 -3.18 10.70 -9.37
C VAL A 208 -2.53 10.95 -10.73
N GLY A 209 -1.57 10.11 -11.12
CA GLY A 209 -0.81 10.27 -12.36
C GLY A 209 -0.63 8.97 -13.14
N LEU A 210 -0.52 9.11 -14.46
CA LEU A 210 -0.15 8.07 -15.40
C LEU A 210 1.36 8.11 -15.54
N TRP A 211 2.04 6.98 -15.38
CA TRP A 211 3.50 6.94 -15.36
C TRP A 211 4.06 5.95 -16.39
N SER A 212 5.12 6.34 -17.07
CA SER A 212 5.81 5.58 -18.11
C SER A 212 7.34 5.72 -17.98
N PHE A 213 8.07 4.85 -18.64
CA PHE A 213 9.52 4.85 -18.72
C PHE A 213 10.00 4.92 -20.16
N THR A 214 11.30 5.17 -20.39
CA THR A 214 11.90 5.21 -21.71
C THR A 214 11.85 3.85 -22.44
N ASN A 215 12.00 3.87 -23.77
CA ASN A 215 11.99 2.71 -24.64
C ASN A 215 10.67 1.96 -24.74
N GLU A 216 9.54 2.66 -24.47
CA GLU A 216 8.20 2.11 -24.63
C GLU A 216 7.16 3.17 -24.99
N GLU A 217 6.03 2.71 -25.48
CA GLU A 217 4.78 3.45 -25.57
C GLU A 217 3.84 2.88 -24.49
N SER A 218 3.48 3.68 -23.50
CA SER A 218 2.51 3.28 -22.47
C SER A 218 1.13 3.81 -22.81
N TYR A 219 0.10 2.99 -22.64
CA TYR A 219 -1.28 3.29 -22.96
C TYR A 219 -2.15 3.20 -21.73
N PHE A 220 -3.03 4.20 -21.55
CA PHE A 220 -3.93 4.30 -20.40
C PHE A 220 -5.35 4.53 -20.86
N SER A 221 -6.29 3.85 -20.23
CA SER A 221 -7.73 3.98 -20.48
C SER A 221 -8.53 3.78 -19.20
N ASN A 222 -9.75 4.35 -19.18
CA ASN A 222 -10.75 4.06 -18.14
C ASN A 222 -10.24 4.18 -16.69
N VAL A 223 -9.60 5.29 -16.33
CA VAL A 223 -9.22 5.53 -14.94
C VAL A 223 -10.45 5.93 -14.13
N ARG A 224 -10.66 5.25 -13.02
CA ARG A 224 -11.71 5.56 -12.03
C ARG A 224 -11.06 5.71 -10.66
N ILE A 225 -11.36 6.81 -9.98
CA ILE A 225 -10.93 7.09 -8.63
C ILE A 225 -12.17 7.13 -7.75
N THR A 226 -12.23 6.26 -6.76
CA THR A 226 -13.32 6.21 -5.78
C THR A 226 -12.74 6.53 -4.41
N PRO A 227 -12.83 7.79 -3.94
CA PRO A 227 -12.33 8.16 -2.63
C PRO A 227 -13.09 7.44 -1.50
N ALA A 228 -12.38 7.11 -0.44
CA ALA A 228 -12.93 6.63 0.81
C ALA A 228 -12.71 7.68 1.91
N ALA A 229 -13.42 7.52 3.03
CA ALA A 229 -13.10 8.32 4.21
C ALA A 229 -11.66 8.08 4.63
N ALA A 230 -10.91 9.14 4.84
CA ALA A 230 -9.54 9.05 5.29
C ALA A 230 -9.47 8.21 6.58
N MET A 231 -8.54 7.28 6.62
CA MET A 231 -8.24 6.57 7.85
C MET A 231 -7.79 7.61 8.88
N LYS A 232 -8.49 7.69 10.00
CA LYS A 232 -8.03 8.52 11.12
C LYS A 232 -6.72 7.93 11.61
N LEU A 233 -5.64 8.64 11.34
CA LEU A 233 -4.37 8.42 12.02
C LEU A 233 -4.57 9.03 13.41
N GLU A 234 -4.89 8.23 14.41
CA GLU A 234 -4.92 8.72 15.78
C GLU A 234 -3.51 9.22 16.11
N ASN A 235 -3.42 10.37 16.78
CA ASN A 235 -2.14 10.91 17.25
C ASN A 235 -1.50 9.84 18.11
N GLY A 236 -0.57 9.11 17.50
CA GLY A 236 -0.19 7.80 17.95
C GLY A 236 0.52 7.85 19.28
N SER A 237 0.11 6.96 20.12
CA SER A 237 0.83 6.61 21.33
C SER A 237 2.27 6.26 20.99
N ASP A 238 3.17 6.61 21.87
CA ASP A 238 4.58 6.27 21.72
C ASP A 238 4.76 4.76 21.53
N VAL A 239 5.68 4.38 20.66
CA VAL A 239 6.01 2.97 20.41
C VAL A 239 6.98 2.42 21.43
N ALA A 240 7.70 3.28 22.17
CA ALA A 240 8.69 2.86 23.16
C ALA A 240 8.07 2.04 24.28
N GLY A 241 8.78 1.02 24.74
CA GLY A 241 8.38 0.14 25.83
C GLY A 241 8.50 -1.34 25.49
N VAL A 242 8.04 -2.18 26.39
CA VAL A 242 8.03 -3.64 26.23
C VAL A 242 6.66 -4.08 25.72
N TRP A 243 6.63 -4.85 24.64
CA TRP A 243 5.43 -5.33 24.00
C TRP A 243 5.35 -6.86 24.00
N GLU A 244 4.25 -7.41 24.39
CA GLU A 244 3.94 -8.84 24.28
C GLU A 244 3.09 -9.08 23.03
N LEU A 245 3.63 -9.84 22.07
CA LEU A 245 2.99 -10.12 20.79
C LEU A 245 2.31 -11.49 20.78
N GLN A 246 1.23 -11.57 20.01
CA GLN A 246 0.56 -12.79 19.60
C GLN A 246 0.45 -12.82 18.07
N PHE A 247 0.68 -13.98 17.48
CA PHE A 247 0.57 -14.22 16.06
C PHE A 247 -0.69 -14.98 15.71
N GLY A 248 -1.24 -14.69 14.54
CA GLY A 248 -2.40 -15.37 13.98
C GLY A 248 -2.29 -15.52 12.46
N GLY A 249 -3.22 -16.28 11.88
CA GLY A 249 -3.22 -16.60 10.46
C GLY A 249 -2.08 -17.55 10.08
N ASP A 250 -1.54 -17.35 8.88
CA ASP A 250 -0.47 -18.20 8.33
C ASP A 250 0.88 -18.04 9.06
N ALA A 251 1.03 -17.02 9.90
CA ALA A 251 2.21 -16.84 10.76
C ALA A 251 2.35 -17.94 11.83
N GLY A 252 1.34 -18.80 11.98
CA GLY A 252 1.28 -19.80 13.03
C GLY A 252 0.88 -19.19 14.38
N GLY A 253 0.55 -20.05 15.36
CA GLY A 253 0.33 -19.62 16.73
C GLY A 253 1.64 -19.41 17.46
N GLY A 254 1.67 -18.49 18.43
CA GLY A 254 2.83 -18.25 19.27
C GLY A 254 2.89 -16.81 19.74
N GLY A 255 3.82 -16.54 20.66
CA GLY A 255 4.06 -15.22 21.20
C GLY A 255 5.51 -14.81 21.06
N ALA A 256 5.74 -13.51 21.13
CA ALA A 256 7.06 -12.91 21.17
C ALA A 256 7.03 -11.68 22.09
N THR A 257 8.21 -11.19 22.42
CA THR A 257 8.39 -9.94 23.14
C THR A 257 9.26 -9.01 22.30
N MET A 258 8.88 -7.74 22.23
CA MET A 258 9.71 -6.66 21.69
C MET A 258 10.00 -5.66 22.81
N GLU A 259 11.23 -5.24 22.94
CA GLU A 259 11.61 -4.04 23.71
C GLU A 259 12.01 -2.96 22.71
N LEU A 260 11.25 -1.87 22.65
CA LEU A 260 11.41 -0.83 21.65
C LEU A 260 11.80 0.50 22.30
N ARG A 261 12.67 1.25 21.63
CA ARG A 261 13.08 2.61 21.94
C ARG A 261 12.85 3.47 20.70
N ARG A 262 12.51 4.73 20.94
CA ARG A 262 12.26 5.67 19.86
C ARG A 262 13.10 6.94 20.04
N GLU A 263 13.72 7.38 18.94
CA GLU A 263 14.37 8.68 18.80
C GLU A 263 13.77 9.33 17.55
N GLU A 264 12.95 10.35 17.72
CA GLU A 264 12.16 10.99 16.65
C GLU A 264 11.34 9.95 15.89
N ASP A 265 11.60 9.77 14.59
CA ASP A 265 10.95 8.77 13.74
C ASP A 265 11.66 7.41 13.72
N LYS A 266 12.86 7.33 14.31
CA LYS A 266 13.65 6.09 14.32
C LYS A 266 13.26 5.21 15.50
N VAL A 267 13.05 3.93 15.22
CA VAL A 267 12.80 2.89 16.23
C VAL A 267 13.96 1.90 16.23
N THR A 268 14.42 1.56 17.42
CA THR A 268 15.40 0.50 17.66
C THR A 268 14.92 -0.38 18.79
N GLY A 269 15.42 -1.60 18.88
CA GLY A 269 15.05 -2.48 19.98
C GLY A 269 15.54 -3.91 19.84
N THR A 270 14.91 -4.80 20.58
CA THR A 270 15.22 -6.23 20.56
C THR A 270 13.97 -7.07 20.44
N TRP A 271 14.11 -8.17 19.72
CA TRP A 271 13.11 -9.22 19.56
C TRP A 271 13.49 -10.47 20.34
N SER A 272 12.53 -11.08 20.99
CA SER A 272 12.66 -12.42 21.59
C SER A 272 11.41 -13.24 21.32
N GLY A 273 11.55 -14.31 20.54
CA GLY A 273 10.42 -15.13 20.10
C GLY A 273 10.84 -16.26 19.14
N PRO A 274 9.89 -16.81 18.37
CA PRO A 274 10.11 -18.00 17.53
C PRO A 274 11.25 -17.90 16.51
N LEU A 275 11.58 -16.67 16.06
CA LEU A 275 12.62 -16.41 15.05
C LEU A 275 13.96 -16.00 15.67
N GLY A 276 14.13 -16.21 16.97
CA GLY A 276 15.36 -15.97 17.72
C GLY A 276 15.17 -15.07 18.93
N THR A 277 16.15 -15.09 19.82
CA THR A 277 16.17 -14.29 21.05
C THR A 277 17.26 -13.24 20.94
N GLY A 278 16.98 -12.00 21.44
CA GLY A 278 17.92 -10.89 21.44
C GLY A 278 18.28 -10.39 20.04
N ARG A 279 17.39 -10.57 19.04
CA ARG A 279 17.62 -10.05 17.69
C ARG A 279 17.40 -8.54 17.66
N GLU A 280 18.35 -7.82 17.05
CA GLU A 280 18.23 -6.38 16.90
C GLU A 280 17.10 -6.01 15.94
N ILE A 281 16.23 -5.11 16.41
CA ILE A 281 15.16 -4.50 15.60
C ILE A 281 15.59 -3.11 15.20
N THR A 282 15.32 -2.76 13.94
CA THR A 282 15.37 -1.38 13.45
C THR A 282 14.07 -1.06 12.71
N GLY A 283 13.71 0.22 12.67
CA GLY A 283 12.50 0.61 11.96
C GLY A 283 12.16 2.07 12.08
N THR A 284 10.93 2.40 11.75
CA THR A 284 10.38 3.75 11.80
C THR A 284 9.03 3.79 12.50
N TRP A 285 8.75 4.92 13.12
CA TRP A 285 7.44 5.25 13.67
C TRP A 285 6.99 6.59 13.11
N ARG A 286 5.76 6.64 12.60
CA ARG A 286 5.16 7.87 12.08
C ARG A 286 3.68 7.92 12.42
N ASN A 287 3.30 8.89 13.25
CA ASN A 287 1.89 9.14 13.61
C ASN A 287 1.13 7.88 14.04
N GLY A 288 1.71 7.05 14.91
CA GLY A 288 1.10 5.82 15.39
C GLY A 288 1.30 4.60 14.48
N TYR A 289 1.85 4.75 13.29
CA TYR A 289 2.22 3.64 12.42
C TYR A 289 3.68 3.25 12.65
N VAL A 290 3.91 1.98 12.94
CA VAL A 290 5.24 1.41 13.13
C VAL A 290 5.59 0.44 12.01
N GLU A 291 6.81 0.50 11.56
CA GLU A 291 7.39 -0.43 10.61
C GLU A 291 8.75 -0.89 11.14
N LEU A 292 8.90 -2.19 11.34
CA LEU A 292 10.05 -2.79 11.99
C LEU A 292 10.63 -3.91 11.12
N ILE A 293 11.95 -4.00 11.10
CA ILE A 293 12.67 -5.08 10.41
C ILE A 293 13.71 -5.69 11.36
N PHE A 294 13.93 -7.00 11.21
CA PHE A 294 15.04 -7.70 11.86
C PHE A 294 15.45 -8.96 11.09
N ALA A 295 16.69 -9.40 11.32
CA ALA A 295 17.17 -10.69 10.84
C ALA A 295 16.87 -11.77 11.89
N GLY A 296 16.08 -12.76 11.49
CA GLY A 296 15.73 -13.92 12.30
C GLY A 296 16.35 -15.21 11.79
N GLU A 297 16.05 -16.31 12.48
CA GLU A 297 16.47 -17.66 12.11
C GLU A 297 15.23 -18.56 12.03
N TRP A 298 15.02 -19.20 10.87
CA TRP A 298 13.93 -20.15 10.71
C TRP A 298 14.30 -21.48 11.39
N PRO A 299 13.43 -22.05 12.27
CA PRO A 299 13.76 -23.22 13.06
C PRO A 299 14.08 -24.46 12.20
N LYS A 300 14.98 -25.32 12.72
CA LYS A 300 15.41 -26.57 12.06
C LYS A 300 14.31 -27.62 11.97
N ASP A 301 13.38 -27.59 12.89
CA ASP A 301 12.26 -28.52 13.02
C ASP A 301 10.96 -27.99 12.42
N SER A 302 11.02 -26.86 11.73
CA SER A 302 9.86 -26.28 11.07
C SER A 302 9.38 -27.16 9.91
N ARG A 303 8.08 -27.48 9.92
CA ARG A 303 7.43 -28.17 8.79
C ARG A 303 7.22 -27.27 7.56
N GLN A 304 7.48 -25.98 7.67
CA GLN A 304 7.16 -24.95 6.67
C GLN A 304 8.39 -24.45 5.88
N GLY A 305 9.42 -25.24 5.75
CA GLY A 305 10.55 -24.91 4.89
C GLY A 305 11.94 -25.19 5.49
N ALA A 306 12.98 -24.99 4.69
CA ALA A 306 14.34 -25.21 5.10
C ALA A 306 14.78 -24.26 6.23
N PRO A 307 15.55 -24.72 7.22
CA PRO A 307 16.10 -23.85 8.27
C PRO A 307 17.07 -22.82 7.67
N GLY A 308 17.30 -21.75 8.39
CA GLY A 308 18.29 -20.74 8.01
C GLY A 308 17.85 -19.30 8.24
N PRO A 309 18.70 -18.34 7.85
CA PRO A 309 18.44 -16.93 8.07
C PRO A 309 17.22 -16.46 7.29
N VAL A 310 16.45 -15.57 7.92
CA VAL A 310 15.26 -14.93 7.33
C VAL A 310 15.24 -13.46 7.66
N HIS A 311 14.63 -12.68 6.78
CA HIS A 311 14.28 -11.29 7.05
C HIS A 311 12.83 -11.22 7.50
N VAL A 312 12.58 -10.46 8.54
CA VAL A 312 11.25 -10.29 9.13
C VAL A 312 10.87 -8.82 9.05
N HIS A 313 9.68 -8.57 8.57
CA HIS A 313 9.06 -7.26 8.48
C HIS A 313 7.76 -7.26 9.27
N LEU A 314 7.62 -6.35 10.22
CA LEU A 314 6.38 -6.06 10.93
C LEU A 314 5.93 -4.65 10.61
N ALA A 315 4.66 -4.49 10.31
CA ALA A 315 4.06 -3.19 10.11
C ALA A 315 2.69 -3.13 10.79
N GLY A 316 2.34 -2.01 11.41
CA GLY A 316 1.07 -1.92 12.11
C GLY A 316 0.82 -0.60 12.84
N TRP A 317 -0.30 -0.56 13.52
CA TRP A 317 -0.79 0.61 14.23
C TRP A 317 -0.67 0.44 15.75
N ILE A 318 -0.20 1.50 16.41
CA ILE A 318 -0.17 1.63 17.87
C ILE A 318 -1.40 2.43 18.30
N ASP A 319 -2.15 1.89 19.26
CA ASP A 319 -3.32 2.53 19.87
C ASP A 319 -3.25 2.35 21.40
N GLY A 320 -2.77 3.36 22.08
CA GLY A 320 -2.55 3.31 23.54
C GLY A 320 -1.54 2.22 23.93
N ASN A 321 -2.03 1.27 24.73
CA ASN A 321 -1.29 0.10 25.17
C ASN A 321 -1.51 -1.13 24.30
N THR A 322 -2.12 -0.98 23.12
CA THR A 322 -2.34 -2.05 22.15
C THR A 322 -1.71 -1.73 20.81
N ALA A 323 -1.36 -2.76 20.06
CA ALA A 323 -0.90 -2.63 18.69
C ALA A 323 -1.38 -3.82 17.86
N LYS A 324 -1.52 -3.62 16.56
CA LYS A 324 -1.88 -4.69 15.61
C LYS A 324 -1.37 -4.39 14.21
N GLY A 325 -1.13 -5.43 13.45
CA GLY A 325 -0.66 -5.27 12.09
C GLY A 325 -0.36 -6.58 11.39
N ARG A 326 0.52 -6.51 10.41
CA ARG A 326 0.98 -7.66 9.64
C ARG A 326 2.44 -7.96 9.92
N ILE A 327 2.77 -9.25 9.86
CA ILE A 327 4.14 -9.77 9.86
C ILE A 327 4.38 -10.51 8.56
N SER A 328 5.51 -10.26 7.92
CA SER A 328 6.00 -11.02 6.78
C SER A 328 7.36 -11.61 7.13
N VAL A 329 7.49 -12.92 7.00
CA VAL A 329 8.77 -13.61 6.98
C VAL A 329 9.13 -13.79 5.51
N VAL A 330 9.97 -12.91 5.00
CA VAL A 330 10.22 -12.70 3.57
C VAL A 330 10.46 -14.00 2.80
N GLY A 331 9.65 -14.20 1.76
CA GLY A 331 9.71 -15.37 0.88
C GLY A 331 9.22 -16.68 1.53
N ARG A 332 8.57 -16.62 2.71
CA ARG A 332 8.13 -17.81 3.43
C ARG A 332 6.70 -17.73 3.94
N ASN A 333 6.39 -16.73 4.75
CA ASN A 333 5.14 -16.70 5.48
C ASN A 333 4.66 -15.27 5.75
N ASP A 334 3.37 -15.06 5.65
CA ASP A 334 2.68 -13.83 6.01
C ASP A 334 1.61 -14.12 7.05
N GLY A 335 1.40 -13.19 7.98
CA GLY A 335 0.38 -13.33 9.00
C GLY A 335 -0.02 -12.01 9.62
N GLN A 336 -0.83 -12.11 10.65
CA GLN A 336 -1.22 -10.97 11.47
C GLN A 336 -0.54 -11.06 12.83
N TRP A 337 -0.31 -9.91 13.44
CA TRP A 337 0.13 -9.82 14.82
C TRP A 337 -0.73 -8.82 15.59
N SER A 338 -0.88 -9.07 16.86
CA SER A 338 -1.38 -8.11 17.84
C SER A 338 -0.42 -8.06 19.02
N ALA A 339 -0.38 -6.93 19.71
CA ALA A 339 0.46 -6.78 20.89
C ALA A 339 -0.22 -5.97 21.99
N LYS A 340 0.23 -6.20 23.22
CA LYS A 340 -0.09 -5.38 24.39
C LYS A 340 1.20 -4.89 25.00
N ARG A 341 1.20 -3.62 25.44
CA ARG A 341 2.31 -3.05 26.18
C ARG A 341 2.34 -3.68 27.56
N LYS A 342 3.52 -4.09 28.01
CA LYS A 342 3.75 -4.57 29.37
C LYS A 342 3.84 -3.37 30.31
N GLU A 343 3.12 -3.43 31.40
CA GLU A 343 3.17 -2.43 32.49
C GLU A 343 4.48 -2.50 33.27
#